data_090637606f6f0d3afafc1052e12a8638
#
_entry.id   090637606f6f0d3afafc1052e12a8638
#
_cell.length_a   1.000
_cell.length_b   1.000
_cell.length_c   1.000
_cell.angle_alpha   90.00
_cell.angle_beta   90.00
_cell.angle_gamma   90.00
#
_symmetry.space_group_name_H-M   'P 1'
#
loop_
_entity.id
_entity.type
_entity.pdbx_description
1 polymer ?
#
loop_
_entity_poly.entity_id
_entity_poly.type
_entity_poly.pdbx_seq_one_letter_code
_entity_poly.pdbx_strand_id
1 'polypeptide(L)'
;HVAFKSYSRETLAKIKELGYTLIIDESLEVLVESQLKPIDVKMLKATGFLTNDNGVYLPTGKWYDEGKFSEEMKMLRSHSIISLNNGSKEKLYYWALSPELLTSFDEVFILTYLFGGQSLCYFMKANKIPYTYIGVSLKDGVYRFSDNTDYVPEYTKHIKDLIHIVESPKLNRIGDPPHALSMNWY
;
A
#
# COMPACT_ATOMS: atom_id res chain seq x y z
N HIS A 1 0.76 7.35 10.08
CA HIS A 1 0.65 7.63 8.64
C HIS A 1 1.24 8.98 8.23
N VAL A 2 1.00 10.07 9.00
CA VAL A 2 1.47 11.41 8.63
C VAL A 2 3.01 11.50 8.67
N ALA A 3 3.65 10.88 9.65
CA ALA A 3 5.11 10.91 9.81
C ALA A 3 5.85 10.33 8.60
N PHE A 4 5.36 9.24 8.02
CA PHE A 4 6.02 8.59 6.90
C PHE A 4 6.00 9.40 5.60
N LYS A 5 5.02 10.29 5.42
CA LYS A 5 4.95 11.20 4.27
C LYS A 5 6.04 12.28 4.31
N SER A 6 6.64 12.51 5.48
CA SER A 6 7.66 13.55 5.68
C SER A 6 9.10 13.03 5.66
N TYR A 7 9.31 11.72 5.60
CA TYR A 7 10.66 11.17 5.60
C TYR A 7 11.33 11.33 4.24
N SER A 8 12.28 12.23 4.18
CA SER A 8 13.15 12.35 3.02
C SER A 8 14.18 11.21 2.97
N ARG A 9 14.83 11.03 1.82
CA ARG A 9 15.92 10.06 1.68
C ARG A 9 17.07 10.34 2.64
N GLU A 10 17.37 11.62 2.89
CA GLU A 10 18.40 12.03 3.85
C GLU A 10 18.00 11.64 5.27
N THR A 11 16.71 11.77 5.62
CA THR A 11 16.19 11.32 6.90
C THR A 11 16.30 9.80 7.05
N LEU A 12 15.93 9.05 6.02
CA LEU A 12 16.05 7.59 6.01
C LEU A 12 17.51 7.13 6.11
N ALA A 13 18.44 7.83 5.45
CA ALA A 13 19.87 7.53 5.56
C ALA A 13 20.38 7.73 6.99
N LYS A 14 19.96 8.80 7.68
CA LYS A 14 20.31 9.02 9.10
C LYS A 14 19.69 7.98 10.04
N ILE A 15 18.43 7.57 9.78
CA ILE A 15 17.77 6.50 10.55
C ILE A 15 18.60 5.22 10.44
N LYS A 16 19.03 4.87 9.24
CA LYS A 16 19.87 3.69 8.98
C LYS A 16 21.22 3.76 9.66
N GLU A 17 21.87 4.93 9.65
CA GLU A 17 23.16 5.15 10.31
C GLU A 17 23.04 5.01 11.83
N LEU A 18 21.94 5.46 12.41
CA LEU A 18 21.71 5.49 13.86
C LEU A 18 21.14 4.18 14.43
N GLY A 19 20.74 3.24 13.57
CA GLY A 19 20.29 1.91 13.99
C GLY A 19 18.96 1.91 14.76
N TYR A 20 17.97 2.67 14.28
CA TYR A 20 16.65 2.71 14.92
C TYR A 20 15.82 1.45 14.66
N THR A 21 15.04 1.06 15.64
CA THR A 21 13.97 0.06 15.53
C THR A 21 12.64 0.75 15.22
N LEU A 22 11.90 0.23 14.25
CA LEU A 22 10.56 0.69 13.91
C LEU A 22 9.50 -0.25 14.48
N ILE A 23 8.53 0.29 15.19
CA ILE A 23 7.34 -0.45 15.63
C ILE A 23 6.14 0.15 14.91
N ILE A 24 5.44 -0.68 14.13
CA ILE A 24 4.20 -0.34 13.44
C ILE A 24 3.06 -1.00 14.20
N ASP A 25 2.23 -0.18 14.83
CA ASP A 25 1.01 -0.62 15.47
C ASP A 25 -0.15 -0.46 14.48
N GLU A 26 -0.80 -1.54 14.15
CA GLU A 26 -1.79 -1.70 13.09
C GLU A 26 -1.21 -1.85 11.66
N SER A 27 -2.04 -1.59 10.63
CA SER A 27 -1.61 -1.72 9.24
C SER A 27 -1.07 -0.41 8.69
N LEU A 28 -0.02 -0.50 7.89
CA LEU A 28 0.50 0.60 7.10
C LEU A 28 -0.14 0.61 5.73
N GLU A 29 -0.69 1.75 5.33
CA GLU A 29 -1.20 1.95 3.99
C GLU A 29 -0.03 2.12 3.01
N VAL A 30 0.16 1.12 2.17
CA VAL A 30 1.31 1.05 1.25
C VAL A 30 0.96 1.48 -0.17
N LEU A 31 -0.33 1.60 -0.47
CA LEU A 31 -0.83 1.98 -1.78
C LEU A 31 -2.05 2.90 -1.60
N VAL A 32 -1.98 4.10 -2.16
CA VAL A 32 -3.02 5.13 -2.07
C VAL A 32 -3.37 5.60 -3.47
N GLU A 33 -4.65 5.74 -3.78
CA GLU A 33 -5.08 6.30 -5.06
C GLU A 33 -4.58 7.75 -5.23
N SER A 34 -4.01 8.02 -6.39
CA SER A 34 -3.51 9.34 -6.74
C SER A 34 -4.56 10.12 -7.52
N GLN A 35 -4.69 11.41 -7.21
CA GLN A 35 -5.56 12.33 -7.96
C GLN A 35 -4.88 12.86 -9.24
N LEU A 36 -3.64 12.44 -9.52
CA LEU A 36 -2.92 12.84 -10.73
C LEU A 36 -3.61 12.29 -11.98
N LYS A 37 -3.80 13.19 -12.94
CA LYS A 37 -4.29 12.83 -14.28
C LYS A 37 -3.13 12.38 -15.18
N PRO A 38 -3.39 11.64 -16.26
CA PRO A 38 -2.35 11.25 -17.22
C PRO A 38 -1.51 12.41 -17.74
N ILE A 39 -2.12 13.58 -17.92
CA ILE A 39 -1.43 14.80 -18.38
C ILE A 39 -0.45 15.31 -17.32
N ASP A 40 -0.80 15.25 -16.04
CA ASP A 40 0.06 15.72 -14.95
C ASP A 40 1.32 14.83 -14.83
N VAL A 41 1.16 13.51 -14.90
CA VAL A 41 2.29 12.56 -14.91
C VAL A 41 3.17 12.77 -16.14
N LYS A 42 2.57 13.03 -17.32
CA LYS A 42 3.32 13.36 -18.54
C LYS A 42 4.14 14.64 -18.37
N MET A 43 3.58 15.66 -17.75
CA MET A 43 4.26 16.92 -17.46
C MET A 43 5.43 16.73 -16.48
N LEU A 44 5.20 16.03 -15.36
CA LEU A 44 6.24 15.73 -14.37
C LEU A 44 7.40 14.93 -14.99
N LYS A 45 7.10 14.02 -15.92
CA LYS A 45 8.12 13.30 -16.67
C LYS A 45 8.88 14.21 -17.64
N ALA A 46 8.17 15.02 -18.43
CA ALA A 46 8.77 15.90 -19.41
C ALA A 46 9.68 16.98 -18.79
N THR A 47 9.34 17.44 -17.59
CA THR A 47 10.16 18.38 -16.80
C THR A 47 11.32 17.72 -16.05
N GLY A 48 11.44 16.39 -16.13
CA GLY A 48 12.53 15.64 -15.53
C GLY A 48 12.42 15.42 -14.02
N PHE A 49 11.22 15.54 -13.46
CA PHE A 49 10.96 15.19 -12.04
C PHE A 49 10.71 13.70 -11.84
N LEU A 50 10.25 13.02 -12.89
CA LEU A 50 9.97 11.58 -12.87
C LEU A 50 10.74 10.85 -13.98
N THR A 51 11.24 9.67 -13.65
CA THR A 51 11.61 8.61 -14.60
C THR A 51 10.52 7.56 -14.65
N ASN A 52 10.47 6.76 -15.71
CA ASN A 52 9.54 5.65 -15.82
C ASN A 52 10.31 4.35 -16.03
N ASP A 53 10.04 3.38 -15.20
CA ASP A 53 10.51 2.02 -15.34
C ASP A 53 9.31 1.07 -15.28
N ASN A 54 8.93 0.52 -16.44
CA ASN A 54 7.86 -0.49 -16.58
C ASN A 54 6.53 -0.13 -15.88
N GLY A 55 6.13 1.14 -15.93
CA GLY A 55 4.89 1.61 -15.29
C GLY A 55 5.05 2.10 -13.86
N VAL A 56 6.24 2.00 -13.31
CA VAL A 56 6.61 2.61 -12.04
C VAL A 56 7.32 3.95 -12.33
N TYR A 57 6.81 5.02 -11.78
CA TYR A 57 7.39 6.36 -11.93
C TYR A 57 8.15 6.70 -10.66
N LEU A 58 9.45 6.84 -10.80
CA LEU A 58 10.39 7.13 -9.72
C LEU A 58 10.80 8.59 -9.74
N PRO A 59 10.95 9.24 -8.57
CA PRO A 59 11.47 10.60 -8.50
C PRO A 59 12.94 10.63 -8.90
N THR A 60 13.35 11.69 -9.60
CA THR A 60 14.73 11.90 -10.04
C THR A 60 15.63 12.58 -8.99
N GLY A 61 15.04 13.00 -7.86
CA GLY A 61 15.73 13.81 -6.85
C GLY A 61 15.71 15.31 -7.14
N LYS A 62 15.08 15.74 -8.22
CA LYS A 62 14.76 17.17 -8.43
C LYS A 62 13.51 17.52 -7.67
N TRP A 63 13.54 18.60 -6.92
CA TRP A 63 12.45 19.05 -6.06
C TRP A 63 12.13 20.52 -6.31
N TYR A 64 10.87 20.88 -6.10
CA TYR A 64 10.44 22.25 -5.88
C TYR A 64 9.29 22.25 -4.86
N ASP A 65 9.24 23.27 -4.03
CA ASP A 65 8.30 23.34 -2.92
C ASP A 65 7.12 24.30 -3.19
N GLU A 66 7.08 24.92 -4.35
CA GLU A 66 6.07 25.90 -4.72
C GLU A 66 5.39 25.51 -6.05
N GLY A 67 4.17 25.99 -6.26
CA GLY A 67 3.42 25.80 -7.48
C GLY A 67 2.42 24.63 -7.45
N LYS A 68 1.89 24.33 -8.65
CA LYS A 68 0.75 23.42 -8.81
C LYS A 68 0.97 22.01 -8.25
N PHE A 69 2.20 21.51 -8.28
CA PHE A 69 2.53 20.13 -7.86
C PHE A 69 3.33 20.07 -6.56
N SER A 70 3.23 21.08 -5.70
CA SER A 70 3.98 21.12 -4.43
C SER A 70 3.65 19.96 -3.51
N GLU A 71 2.38 19.56 -3.41
CA GLU A 71 1.96 18.41 -2.58
C GLU A 71 2.45 17.08 -3.18
N GLU A 72 2.38 16.91 -4.49
CA GLU A 72 2.91 15.75 -5.20
C GLU A 72 4.43 15.65 -5.04
N MET A 73 5.14 16.77 -5.03
CA MET A 73 6.57 16.79 -4.76
C MET A 73 6.89 16.32 -3.34
N LYS A 74 6.09 16.70 -2.35
CA LYS A 74 6.24 16.18 -0.97
C LYS A 74 6.00 14.67 -0.92
N MET A 75 4.95 14.18 -1.59
CA MET A 75 4.67 12.75 -1.68
C MET A 75 5.81 11.97 -2.35
N LEU A 76 6.38 12.50 -3.42
CA LEU A 76 7.50 11.88 -4.15
C LEU A 76 8.78 11.72 -3.32
N ARG A 77 8.91 12.40 -2.18
CA ARG A 77 10.05 12.22 -1.26
C ARG A 77 10.07 10.85 -0.60
N SER A 78 8.90 10.22 -0.43
CA SER A 78 8.73 8.94 0.27
C SER A 78 7.95 7.90 -0.54
N HIS A 79 7.41 8.27 -1.70
CA HIS A 79 6.58 7.42 -2.53
C HIS A 79 7.04 7.43 -3.99
N SER A 80 6.67 6.39 -4.71
CA SER A 80 6.67 6.33 -6.18
C SER A 80 5.23 6.39 -6.70
N ILE A 81 5.07 6.55 -8.02
CA ILE A 81 3.75 6.45 -8.66
C ILE A 81 3.73 5.15 -9.47
N ILE A 82 2.70 4.33 -9.28
CA ILE A 82 2.44 3.14 -10.08
C ILE A 82 1.26 3.41 -10.99
N SER A 83 1.37 3.06 -12.27
CA SER A 83 0.23 3.09 -13.20
C SER A 83 -0.34 1.69 -13.36
N LEU A 84 -1.65 1.58 -13.18
CA LEU A 84 -2.40 0.36 -13.43
C LEU A 84 -3.33 0.56 -14.62
N ASN A 85 -3.36 -0.46 -15.49
CA ASN A 85 -4.34 -0.56 -16.57
C ASN A 85 -5.50 -1.43 -16.06
N ASN A 86 -6.65 -0.85 -15.86
CA ASN A 86 -7.86 -1.58 -15.43
C ASN A 86 -8.70 -2.13 -16.59
N GLY A 87 -8.10 -2.27 -17.78
CA GLY A 87 -8.81 -2.70 -18.98
C GLY A 87 -9.61 -1.57 -19.67
N SER A 88 -9.70 -0.40 -19.06
CA SER A 88 -10.24 0.82 -19.68
C SER A 88 -9.14 1.59 -20.41
N LYS A 89 -9.55 2.57 -21.24
CA LYS A 89 -8.59 3.47 -21.91
C LYS A 89 -7.90 4.42 -20.94
N GLU A 90 -8.38 4.55 -19.72
CA GLU A 90 -7.85 5.43 -18.70
C GLU A 90 -6.87 4.70 -17.80
N LYS A 91 -5.71 5.32 -17.58
CA LYS A 91 -4.72 4.83 -16.62
C LYS A 91 -5.07 5.37 -15.24
N LEU A 92 -5.12 4.49 -14.25
CA LEU A 92 -5.19 4.86 -12.85
C LEU A 92 -3.77 4.95 -12.28
N TYR A 93 -3.56 5.92 -11.43
CA TYR A 93 -2.27 6.13 -10.75
C TYR A 93 -2.44 5.96 -9.26
N TYR A 94 -1.43 5.34 -8.65
CA TYR A 94 -1.38 5.09 -7.21
C TYR A 94 -0.05 5.56 -6.66
N TRP A 95 -0.10 6.19 -5.51
CA TRP A 95 1.07 6.42 -4.68
C TRP A 95 1.45 5.09 -4.03
N ALA A 96 2.66 4.64 -4.27
CA ALA A 96 3.22 3.44 -3.64
C ALA A 96 4.33 3.86 -2.68
N LEU A 97 4.26 3.34 -1.46
CA LEU A 97 5.29 3.58 -0.45
C LEU A 97 6.65 3.11 -0.97
N SER A 98 7.73 3.84 -0.65
CA SER A 98 9.08 3.37 -0.95
C SER A 98 9.46 2.20 -0.05
N PRO A 99 9.98 1.09 -0.61
CA PRO A 99 10.53 -0.01 0.20
C PRO A 99 11.62 0.43 1.16
N GLU A 100 12.36 1.49 0.81
CA GLU A 100 13.43 2.06 1.63
C GLU A 100 12.93 2.47 3.02
N LEU A 101 11.63 2.80 3.15
CA LEU A 101 11.06 3.15 4.44
C LEU A 101 11.20 2.00 5.45
N LEU A 102 10.91 0.76 5.05
CA LEU A 102 11.02 -0.38 5.95
C LEU A 102 12.47 -0.89 6.06
N THR A 103 13.25 -0.79 4.99
CA THR A 103 14.62 -1.32 4.95
C THR A 103 15.69 -0.38 5.52
N SER A 104 15.31 0.82 5.94
CA SER A 104 16.22 1.77 6.60
C SER A 104 16.31 1.60 8.11
N PHE A 105 15.50 0.76 8.70
CA PHE A 105 15.56 0.44 10.13
C PHE A 105 16.31 -0.87 10.35
N ASP A 106 17.02 -0.99 11.47
CA ASP A 106 17.74 -2.22 11.82
C ASP A 106 16.76 -3.36 12.10
N GLU A 107 15.67 -3.04 12.79
CA GLU A 107 14.58 -3.97 13.07
C GLU A 107 13.24 -3.31 12.83
N VAL A 108 12.29 -4.07 12.32
CA VAL A 108 10.91 -3.62 12.12
C VAL A 108 9.94 -4.62 12.73
N PHE A 109 9.15 -4.19 13.69
CA PHE A 109 8.07 -4.97 14.28
C PHE A 109 6.73 -4.45 13.77
N ILE A 110 5.91 -5.35 13.23
CA ILE A 110 4.57 -5.03 12.74
C ILE A 110 3.57 -5.77 13.63
N LEU A 111 2.86 -5.01 14.45
CA LEU A 111 1.86 -5.51 15.39
C LEU A 111 0.48 -5.41 14.73
N THR A 112 0.01 -6.49 14.15
CA THR A 112 -1.23 -6.45 13.39
C THR A 112 -1.97 -7.79 13.42
N TYR A 113 -3.26 -7.75 13.08
CA TYR A 113 -4.12 -8.93 12.97
C TYR A 113 -4.27 -9.34 11.51
N LEU A 114 -4.24 -10.64 11.23
CA LEU A 114 -4.41 -11.22 9.88
C LEU A 114 -3.45 -10.64 8.84
N PHE A 115 -2.18 -10.48 9.19
CA PHE A 115 -1.16 -9.90 8.32
C PHE A 115 -1.12 -10.50 6.91
N GLY A 116 -1.31 -11.80 6.77
CA GLY A 116 -1.30 -12.50 5.49
C GLY A 116 -2.30 -12.00 4.44
N GLY A 117 -3.40 -11.36 4.89
CA GLY A 117 -4.42 -10.76 4.02
C GLY A 117 -4.24 -9.25 3.78
N GLN A 118 -3.26 -8.62 4.39
CA GLN A 118 -3.08 -7.17 4.30
C GLN A 118 -2.22 -6.75 3.11
N SER A 119 -2.48 -5.54 2.59
CA SER A 119 -1.71 -4.93 1.51
C SER A 119 -0.21 -4.83 1.84
N LEU A 120 0.14 -4.60 3.11
CA LEU A 120 1.52 -4.56 3.58
C LEU A 120 2.24 -5.90 3.39
N CYS A 121 1.58 -7.03 3.62
CA CYS A 121 2.16 -8.36 3.36
C CYS A 121 2.49 -8.56 1.88
N TYR A 122 1.57 -8.19 0.99
CA TYR A 122 1.80 -8.26 -0.46
C TYR A 122 2.88 -7.29 -0.92
N PHE A 123 2.91 -6.09 -0.36
CA PHE A 123 3.96 -5.11 -0.62
C PHE A 123 5.34 -5.65 -0.24
N MET A 124 5.49 -6.24 0.94
CA MET A 124 6.76 -6.85 1.37
C MET A 124 7.19 -7.98 0.45
N LYS A 125 6.25 -8.87 0.06
CA LYS A 125 6.52 -9.95 -0.90
C LYS A 125 6.96 -9.42 -2.27
N ALA A 126 6.25 -8.42 -2.82
CA ALA A 126 6.54 -7.82 -4.11
C ALA A 126 7.93 -7.16 -4.14
N ASN A 127 8.35 -6.55 -3.03
CA ASN A 127 9.64 -5.89 -2.89
C ASN A 127 10.72 -6.81 -2.30
N LYS A 128 10.45 -8.12 -2.13
CA LYS A 128 11.39 -9.12 -1.59
C LYS A 128 11.95 -8.73 -0.21
N ILE A 129 11.15 -8.05 0.62
CA ILE A 129 11.50 -7.71 2.00
C ILE A 129 11.24 -8.96 2.86
N PRO A 130 12.28 -9.56 3.45
CA PRO A 130 12.11 -10.74 4.28
C PRO A 130 11.37 -10.39 5.58
N TYR A 131 10.57 -11.32 6.08
CA TYR A 131 9.92 -11.19 7.37
C TYR A 131 9.75 -12.55 8.05
N THR A 132 9.71 -12.54 9.36
CA THR A 132 9.35 -13.71 10.18
C THR A 132 7.98 -13.47 10.81
N TYR A 133 7.12 -14.45 10.70
CA TYR A 133 5.80 -14.40 11.31
C TYR A 133 5.88 -14.93 12.73
N ILE A 134 5.39 -14.15 13.69
CA ILE A 134 5.34 -14.56 15.10
C ILE A 134 3.88 -14.53 15.54
N GLY A 135 3.34 -15.67 15.92
CA GLY A 135 2.00 -15.78 16.48
C GLY A 135 1.99 -15.54 17.98
N VAL A 136 0.79 -15.36 18.52
CA VAL A 136 0.55 -15.32 19.97
C VAL A 136 -0.48 -16.37 20.31
N SER A 137 -0.19 -17.23 21.27
CA SER A 137 -1.11 -18.26 21.77
C SER A 137 -1.36 -18.11 23.26
N LEU A 138 -2.58 -18.41 23.68
CA LEU A 138 -2.95 -18.49 25.10
C LEU A 138 -2.80 -19.93 25.56
N LYS A 139 -1.89 -20.23 26.52
CA LYS A 139 -1.72 -21.53 27.16
C LYS A 139 -1.75 -21.31 28.66
N ASP A 140 -2.61 -22.08 29.34
CA ASP A 140 -2.74 -22.07 30.82
C ASP A 140 -2.97 -20.64 31.38
N GLY A 141 -3.76 -19.83 30.68
CA GLY A 141 -4.04 -18.45 31.06
C GLY A 141 -2.90 -17.43 30.80
N VAL A 142 -1.80 -17.86 30.17
CA VAL A 142 -0.64 -17.01 29.86
C VAL A 142 -0.45 -16.88 28.36
N TYR A 143 -0.32 -15.65 27.88
CA TYR A 143 0.04 -15.37 26.48
C TYR A 143 1.53 -15.67 26.26
N ARG A 144 1.83 -16.38 25.17
CA ARG A 144 3.21 -16.69 24.75
C ARG A 144 3.35 -16.53 23.25
N PHE A 145 4.52 -16.15 22.82
CA PHE A 145 4.87 -16.19 21.40
C PHE A 145 4.86 -17.65 20.91
N SER A 146 4.41 -17.83 19.69
CA SER A 146 4.33 -19.15 19.05
C SER A 146 4.66 -19.03 17.56
N ASP A 147 5.20 -20.11 17.01
CA ASP A 147 5.46 -20.21 15.56
C ASP A 147 4.17 -20.53 14.78
N ASN A 148 3.02 -20.56 15.43
CA ASN A 148 1.76 -20.88 14.79
C ASN A 148 1.26 -19.65 14.02
N THR A 149 1.52 -19.66 12.73
CA THR A 149 1.24 -18.58 11.80
C THR A 149 -0.15 -18.67 11.16
N ASP A 150 -0.81 -19.83 11.29
CA ASP A 150 -2.04 -20.17 10.56
C ASP A 150 -3.27 -20.23 11.48
N TYR A 151 -3.29 -19.39 12.52
CA TYR A 151 -4.49 -19.31 13.34
C TYR A 151 -5.65 -18.74 12.53
N VAL A 152 -6.43 -19.65 11.96
CA VAL A 152 -7.75 -19.35 11.43
C VAL A 152 -8.76 -19.74 12.51
N PRO A 153 -9.48 -18.79 13.09
CA PRO A 153 -10.50 -19.11 14.07
C PRO A 153 -11.47 -20.14 13.51
N GLU A 154 -11.85 -21.16 14.32
CA GLU A 154 -12.72 -22.26 13.87
C GLU A 154 -14.02 -21.76 13.22
N TYR A 155 -14.60 -20.69 13.79
CA TYR A 155 -15.82 -20.10 13.26
C TYR A 155 -15.66 -19.49 11.85
N THR A 156 -14.44 -19.13 11.42
CA THR A 156 -14.21 -18.56 10.07
C THR A 156 -14.23 -19.64 8.98
N LYS A 157 -14.05 -20.91 9.35
CA LYS A 157 -14.14 -22.03 8.39
C LYS A 157 -15.53 -22.12 7.75
N HIS A 158 -16.57 -21.77 8.49
CA HIS A 158 -17.94 -21.82 8.02
C HIS A 158 -18.34 -20.56 7.22
N ILE A 159 -17.61 -19.45 7.32
CA ILE A 159 -17.94 -18.22 6.58
C ILE A 159 -17.92 -18.47 5.08
N LYS A 160 -16.97 -19.25 4.60
CA LYS A 160 -16.85 -19.60 3.19
C LYS A 160 -18.11 -20.29 2.64
N ASP A 161 -18.72 -21.14 3.45
CA ASP A 161 -19.94 -21.90 3.09
C ASP A 161 -21.18 -21.01 3.09
N LEU A 162 -21.12 -19.86 3.77
CA LEU A 162 -22.18 -18.85 3.82
C LEU A 162 -22.11 -17.84 2.67
N ILE A 163 -20.99 -17.80 1.94
CA ILE A 163 -20.77 -16.87 0.85
C ILE A 163 -21.25 -17.52 -0.46
N HIS A 164 -22.35 -17.01 -0.99
CA HIS A 164 -22.85 -17.39 -2.30
C HIS A 164 -22.49 -16.33 -3.33
N ILE A 165 -21.53 -16.64 -4.20
CA ILE A 165 -21.15 -15.74 -5.30
C ILE A 165 -22.10 -16.01 -6.46
N VAL A 166 -22.93 -15.03 -6.79
CA VAL A 166 -23.82 -15.08 -7.94
C VAL A 166 -23.06 -14.59 -9.16
N GLU A 167 -22.64 -15.50 -10.03
CA GLU A 167 -22.03 -15.17 -11.31
C GLU A 167 -23.13 -14.89 -12.35
N SER A 168 -23.56 -13.65 -12.42
CA SER A 168 -24.54 -13.20 -13.42
C SER A 168 -24.01 -11.96 -14.15
N PRO A 169 -23.81 -12.02 -15.48
CA PRO A 169 -23.39 -10.86 -16.25
C PRO A 169 -24.35 -9.67 -16.16
N LYS A 170 -25.62 -9.93 -15.83
CA LYS A 170 -26.61 -8.87 -15.65
C LYS A 170 -26.52 -8.22 -14.26
N LEU A 171 -26.33 -9.00 -13.21
CA LEU A 171 -26.26 -8.51 -11.82
C LEU A 171 -24.89 -7.90 -11.49
N ASN A 172 -23.82 -8.40 -12.09
CA ASN A 172 -22.46 -7.94 -11.82
C ASN A 172 -22.08 -6.67 -12.60
N ARG A 173 -23.04 -6.06 -13.31
CA ARG A 173 -22.88 -4.76 -14.00
C ARG A 173 -23.30 -3.57 -13.14
N ILE A 174 -23.45 -3.75 -11.85
CA ILE A 174 -23.77 -2.66 -10.92
C ILE A 174 -22.64 -1.64 -10.97
N GLY A 175 -22.99 -0.39 -11.30
CA GLY A 175 -22.04 0.71 -11.43
C GLY A 175 -21.59 1.03 -12.85
N ASP A 176 -21.82 0.16 -13.84
CA ASP A 176 -21.59 0.49 -15.25
C ASP A 176 -22.69 1.43 -15.77
N PRO A 177 -22.37 2.57 -16.41
CA PRO A 177 -23.37 3.27 -17.20
C PRO A 177 -23.77 2.37 -18.41
N PRO A 178 -24.99 2.10 -18.67
CA PRO A 178 -26.29 2.58 -18.18
C PRO A 178 -26.94 1.74 -17.06
N HIS A 179 -26.18 0.92 -16.35
CA HIS A 179 -26.67 0.00 -15.32
C HIS A 179 -26.41 0.50 -13.89
N ALA A 180 -26.10 1.79 -13.72
CA ALA A 180 -26.00 2.39 -12.41
C ALA A 180 -27.32 2.23 -11.63
N LEU A 181 -27.23 1.83 -10.36
CA LEU A 181 -28.37 1.83 -9.46
C LEU A 181 -28.95 3.25 -9.39
N SER A 182 -30.18 3.43 -9.82
CA SER A 182 -30.88 4.69 -9.67
C SER A 182 -31.31 4.89 -8.20
N MET A 183 -31.42 6.15 -7.78
CA MET A 183 -31.92 6.49 -6.44
C MET A 183 -33.32 5.95 -6.13
N ASN A 184 -34.04 5.43 -7.11
CA ASN A 184 -35.35 4.83 -6.97
C ASN A 184 -35.34 3.35 -6.55
N TRP A 185 -34.18 2.82 -6.20
CA TRP A 185 -34.02 1.45 -5.69
C TRP A 185 -34.07 1.35 -4.16
N TYR A 186 -34.24 2.47 -3.46
CA TYR A 186 -34.36 2.56 -1.99
C TYR A 186 -35.77 2.89 -1.57
#